data_42045ae4412939b62be7553cefd3023c
#
_entry.id   42045ae4412939b62be7553cefd3023c
#
_cell.length_a   1.000
_cell.length_b   1.000
_cell.length_c   1.000
_cell.angle_alpha   90.00
_cell.angle_beta   90.00
_cell.angle_gamma   90.00
#
_symmetry.space_group_name_H-M   'P 1'
#
loop_
_entity.id
_entity.type
_entity.pdbx_description
1 polymer ?
#
loop_
_entity_poly.entity_id
_entity_poly.type
_entity_poly.pdbx_seq_one_letter_code
_entity_poly.pdbx_strand_id
1 'polypeptide(L)'
;MITVICPKYTKREVFTGGQLMIQINAKKKVMKLVEIIFDISYLFTVLITAVLLYKTAEIGSLRWQFALMSFVLGVGDSFHLIPRIYAMADKNNRNHTVSLGIGKFITSITMTLFYLFLWEIGKIHYDIKVNPLLPLLIYGSAILRVALCFLPQNNWTDKNPPLKWAIIRNIPFFILGMTVMIIYLIGALLNGGSLSFLWLAILISFICYTPVVLYSSKNSKVGMLMLPKSCAYAAIVLMGFSIT
;
A
#
# COMPACT_ATOMS: atom_id res chain seq x y z
N MET A 1 14.65 45.36 -45.34
CA MET A 1 15.03 45.68 -43.97
C MET A 1 13.83 45.34 -43.08
N ILE A 2 13.77 44.13 -42.55
CA ILE A 2 12.63 43.62 -41.77
C ILE A 2 13.06 43.71 -40.32
N THR A 3 12.46 44.66 -39.58
CA THR A 3 12.71 44.87 -38.15
C THR A 3 11.89 43.83 -37.38
N VAL A 4 12.55 42.80 -36.81
CA VAL A 4 11.92 41.86 -35.90
C VAL A 4 11.71 42.58 -34.57
N ILE A 5 10.45 42.87 -34.24
CA ILE A 5 10.05 43.44 -32.95
C ILE A 5 9.98 42.25 -31.97
N CYS A 6 10.96 42.17 -31.07
CA CYS A 6 10.96 41.27 -29.94
C CYS A 6 9.90 41.75 -28.93
N PRO A 7 8.92 40.94 -28.50
CA PRO A 7 7.93 41.38 -27.53
C PRO A 7 8.62 41.58 -26.17
N LYS A 8 8.62 42.86 -25.70
CA LYS A 8 9.05 43.21 -24.34
C LYS A 8 8.11 42.59 -23.34
N TYR A 9 8.55 41.50 -22.68
CA TYR A 9 7.91 41.06 -21.44
C TYR A 9 7.90 42.18 -20.43
N THR A 10 6.72 42.63 -20.02
CA THR A 10 6.59 43.68 -19.02
C THR A 10 7.06 43.15 -17.66
N LYS A 11 7.78 43.98 -16.89
CA LYS A 11 8.27 43.65 -15.53
C LYS A 11 7.21 43.03 -14.62
N ARG A 12 5.94 43.29 -14.86
CA ARG A 12 4.78 42.77 -14.11
C ARG A 12 4.52 41.29 -14.38
N GLU A 13 4.70 40.80 -15.62
CA GLU A 13 4.51 39.37 -15.96
C GLU A 13 5.65 38.50 -15.44
N VAL A 14 6.86 39.02 -15.40
CA VAL A 14 8.01 38.33 -14.80
C VAL A 14 7.87 38.23 -13.28
N PHE A 15 7.29 39.24 -12.61
CA PHE A 15 7.07 39.24 -11.16
C PHE A 15 5.95 38.29 -10.75
N THR A 16 4.85 38.17 -11.51
CA THR A 16 3.78 37.18 -11.29
C THR A 16 4.25 35.77 -11.55
N GLY A 17 5.07 35.50 -12.55
CA GLY A 17 5.67 34.18 -12.82
C GLY A 17 6.61 33.73 -11.71
N GLY A 18 7.44 34.63 -11.17
CA GLY A 18 8.31 34.30 -10.03
C GLY A 18 7.56 33.96 -8.75
N GLN A 19 6.53 34.73 -8.42
CA GLN A 19 5.68 34.45 -7.25
C GLN A 19 4.92 33.13 -7.39
N LEU A 20 4.40 32.81 -8.56
CA LEU A 20 3.73 31.56 -8.86
C LEU A 20 4.66 30.35 -8.69
N MET A 21 5.90 30.44 -9.19
CA MET A 21 6.94 29.41 -9.04
C MET A 21 7.30 29.18 -7.56
N ILE A 22 7.45 30.23 -6.76
CA ILE A 22 7.73 30.15 -5.33
C ILE A 22 6.57 29.44 -4.61
N GLN A 23 5.33 29.79 -4.90
CA GLN A 23 4.14 29.15 -4.32
C GLN A 23 4.04 27.67 -4.70
N ILE A 24 4.29 27.30 -5.95
CA ILE A 24 4.29 25.90 -6.40
C ILE A 24 5.38 25.10 -5.68
N ASN A 25 6.57 25.64 -5.52
CA ASN A 25 7.67 24.99 -4.83
C ASN A 25 7.40 24.84 -3.32
N ALA A 26 6.82 25.86 -2.68
CA ALA A 26 6.40 25.80 -1.29
C ALA A 26 5.32 24.71 -1.08
N LYS A 27 4.30 24.67 -1.93
CA LYS A 27 3.25 23.63 -1.87
C LYS A 27 3.80 22.22 -2.05
N LYS A 28 4.72 22.00 -3.00
CA LYS A 28 5.39 20.70 -3.19
C LYS A 28 6.19 20.28 -1.95
N LYS A 29 6.89 21.22 -1.30
CA LYS A 29 7.66 20.95 -0.08
C LYS A 29 6.75 20.59 1.09
N VAL A 30 5.65 21.29 1.28
CA VAL A 30 4.65 20.98 2.32
C VAL A 30 4.02 19.60 2.08
N MET A 31 3.63 19.27 0.84
CA MET A 31 3.07 17.95 0.51
C MET A 31 4.05 16.82 0.83
N LYS A 32 5.33 16.96 0.46
CA LYS A 32 6.37 15.97 0.82
C LYS A 32 6.51 15.79 2.33
N LEU A 33 6.46 16.88 3.08
CA LEU A 33 6.55 16.81 4.55
C LEU A 33 5.34 16.09 5.16
N VAL A 34 4.14 16.36 4.66
CA VAL A 34 2.91 15.69 5.09
C VAL A 34 2.99 14.19 4.79
N GLU A 35 3.46 13.80 3.59
CA GLU A 35 3.66 12.38 3.25
C GLU A 35 4.66 11.71 4.20
N ILE A 36 5.79 12.34 4.49
CA ILE A 36 6.82 11.79 5.41
C ILE A 36 6.24 11.58 6.81
N ILE A 37 5.56 12.59 7.36
CA ILE A 37 4.95 12.51 8.70
C ILE A 37 3.89 11.40 8.73
N PHE A 38 3.08 11.30 7.68
CA PHE A 38 2.06 10.27 7.57
C PHE A 38 2.68 8.87 7.50
N ASP A 39 3.68 8.64 6.65
CA ASP A 39 4.33 7.35 6.49
C ASP A 39 4.99 6.88 7.80
N ILE A 40 5.63 7.81 8.54
CA ILE A 40 6.21 7.52 9.87
C ILE A 40 5.11 7.17 10.87
N SER A 41 4.04 7.98 10.95
CA SER A 41 2.93 7.76 11.88
C SER A 41 2.22 6.42 11.60
N TYR A 42 2.04 6.08 10.33
CA TYR A 42 1.46 4.81 9.91
C TYR A 42 2.30 3.62 10.38
N LEU A 43 3.60 3.62 10.08
CA LEU A 43 4.51 2.53 10.49
C LEU A 43 4.53 2.38 12.01
N PHE A 44 4.60 3.49 12.73
CA PHE A 44 4.58 3.50 14.18
C PHE A 44 3.29 2.89 14.73
N THR A 45 2.14 3.31 14.20
CA THR A 45 0.82 2.78 14.58
C THR A 45 0.74 1.27 14.35
N VAL A 46 1.11 0.79 13.16
CA VAL A 46 1.01 -0.64 12.82
C VAL A 46 1.93 -1.49 13.69
N LEU A 47 3.20 -1.08 13.85
CA LEU A 47 4.17 -1.84 14.64
C LEU A 47 3.85 -1.84 16.14
N ILE A 48 3.43 -0.70 16.71
CA ILE A 48 3.00 -0.65 18.11
C ILE A 48 1.77 -1.53 18.32
N THR A 49 0.78 -1.44 17.45
CA THR A 49 -0.42 -2.27 17.55
C THR A 49 -0.05 -3.76 17.49
N ALA A 50 0.86 -4.15 16.59
CA ALA A 50 1.34 -5.54 16.53
C ALA A 50 1.96 -6.00 17.86
N VAL A 51 2.82 -5.17 18.48
CA VAL A 51 3.46 -5.48 19.77
C VAL A 51 2.43 -5.54 20.91
N LEU A 52 1.48 -4.62 20.95
CA LEU A 52 0.44 -4.59 21.99
C LEU A 52 -0.48 -5.81 21.88
N LEU A 53 -0.93 -6.15 20.67
CA LEU A 53 -1.72 -7.35 20.42
C LEU A 53 -0.96 -8.62 20.83
N TYR A 54 0.32 -8.70 20.46
CA TYR A 54 1.17 -9.86 20.83
C TYR A 54 1.32 -10.04 22.33
N LYS A 55 1.52 -8.94 23.08
CA LYS A 55 1.68 -8.97 24.55
C LYS A 55 0.39 -9.35 25.28
N THR A 56 -0.77 -9.08 24.69
CA THR A 56 -2.09 -9.32 25.30
C THR A 56 -2.77 -10.58 24.78
N ALA A 57 -2.15 -11.30 23.84
CA ALA A 57 -2.71 -12.47 23.22
C ALA A 57 -2.15 -13.76 23.83
N GLU A 58 -2.99 -14.76 23.99
CA GLU A 58 -2.55 -16.14 24.23
C GLU A 58 -2.00 -16.76 22.95
N ILE A 59 -0.92 -17.53 23.08
CA ILE A 59 -0.27 -18.18 21.93
C ILE A 59 -1.28 -19.10 21.23
N GLY A 60 -1.42 -18.94 19.91
CA GLY A 60 -2.36 -19.72 19.10
C GLY A 60 -3.77 -19.15 19.04
N SER A 61 -4.10 -18.12 19.82
CA SER A 61 -5.40 -17.44 19.75
C SER A 61 -5.58 -16.66 18.45
N LEU A 62 -6.82 -16.28 18.15
CA LEU A 62 -7.13 -15.43 16.99
C LEU A 62 -6.42 -14.07 17.08
N ARG A 63 -6.37 -13.48 18.28
CA ARG A 63 -5.65 -12.24 18.57
C ARG A 63 -4.15 -12.38 18.30
N TRP A 64 -3.56 -13.52 18.61
CA TRP A 64 -2.15 -13.80 18.34
C TRP A 64 -1.86 -13.86 16.84
N GLN A 65 -2.73 -14.51 16.05
CA GLN A 65 -2.62 -14.51 14.59
C GLN A 65 -2.74 -13.12 14.01
N PHE A 66 -3.62 -12.29 14.59
CA PHE A 66 -3.79 -10.89 14.19
C PHE A 66 -2.54 -10.06 14.51
N ALA A 67 -1.87 -10.32 15.64
CA ALA A 67 -0.60 -9.71 15.99
C ALA A 67 0.51 -10.05 14.97
N LEU A 68 0.63 -11.34 14.61
CA LEU A 68 1.60 -11.79 13.59
C LEU A 68 1.32 -11.16 12.22
N MET A 69 0.05 -11.13 11.81
CA MET A 69 -0.38 -10.47 10.57
C MET A 69 0.03 -9.00 10.55
N SER A 70 -0.23 -8.29 11.65
CA SER A 70 0.11 -6.87 11.80
C SER A 70 1.63 -6.64 11.77
N PHE A 71 2.39 -7.53 12.38
CA PHE A 71 3.85 -7.50 12.36
C PHE A 71 4.39 -7.71 10.93
N VAL A 72 3.87 -8.70 10.20
CA VAL A 72 4.25 -8.95 8.80
C VAL A 72 3.94 -7.74 7.92
N LEU A 73 2.79 -7.10 8.12
CA LEU A 73 2.42 -5.86 7.42
C LEU A 73 3.41 -4.73 7.72
N GLY A 74 3.63 -4.43 9.00
CA GLY A 74 4.48 -3.32 9.42
C GLY A 74 5.94 -3.48 8.99
N VAL A 75 6.50 -4.68 9.16
CA VAL A 75 7.86 -4.98 8.71
C VAL A 75 7.95 -4.92 7.19
N GLY A 76 7.00 -5.54 6.47
CA GLY A 76 6.97 -5.51 5.01
C GLY A 76 6.88 -4.10 4.44
N ASP A 77 5.98 -3.28 4.97
CA ASP A 77 5.83 -1.89 4.53
C ASP A 77 7.05 -1.03 4.90
N SER A 78 7.76 -1.33 5.99
CA SER A 78 9.00 -0.64 6.36
C SER A 78 10.05 -0.71 5.25
N PHE A 79 10.19 -1.87 4.57
CA PHE A 79 11.13 -2.02 3.45
C PHE A 79 10.81 -1.12 2.26
N HIS A 80 9.57 -0.72 2.09
CA HIS A 80 9.16 0.20 1.03
C HIS A 80 9.11 1.66 1.50
N LEU A 81 8.55 1.92 2.67
CA LEU A 81 8.31 3.28 3.15
C LEU A 81 9.59 3.96 3.65
N ILE A 82 10.50 3.24 4.33
CA ILE A 82 11.77 3.83 4.80
C ILE A 82 12.61 4.35 3.62
N PRO A 83 12.89 3.58 2.54
CA PRO A 83 13.57 4.12 1.37
C PRO A 83 12.83 5.27 0.69
N ARG A 84 11.48 5.26 0.71
CA ARG A 84 10.66 6.34 0.17
C ARG A 84 10.82 7.62 0.97
N ILE A 85 10.73 7.55 2.30
CA ILE A 85 10.95 8.67 3.22
C ILE A 85 12.34 9.26 2.98
N TYR A 86 13.36 8.39 2.92
CA TYR A 86 14.73 8.80 2.68
C TYR A 86 14.91 9.50 1.33
N ALA A 87 14.33 8.94 0.25
CA ALA A 87 14.37 9.55 -1.08
C ALA A 87 13.65 10.92 -1.15
N MET A 88 12.56 11.09 -0.39
CA MET A 88 11.85 12.38 -0.30
C MET A 88 12.62 13.42 0.53
N ALA A 89 13.36 12.99 1.56
CA ALA A 89 14.15 13.84 2.42
C ALA A 89 15.51 14.22 1.81
N ASP A 90 16.03 13.44 0.87
CA ASP A 90 17.34 13.65 0.26
C ASP A 90 17.38 14.93 -0.56
N LYS A 91 18.25 15.86 -0.14
CA LYS A 91 18.50 17.15 -0.83
C LYS A 91 19.49 16.99 -1.99
N ASN A 92 20.27 15.92 -2.02
CA ASN A 92 21.36 15.71 -2.97
C ASN A 92 20.91 15.00 -4.26
N ASN A 93 19.61 14.71 -4.42
CA ASN A 93 19.02 14.03 -5.57
C ASN A 93 19.76 12.73 -5.95
N ARG A 94 20.20 11.96 -4.96
CA ARG A 94 20.85 10.65 -5.19
C ARG A 94 19.85 9.69 -5.84
N ASN A 95 20.38 8.71 -6.54
CA ASN A 95 19.57 7.69 -7.16
C ASN A 95 19.14 6.63 -6.13
N HIS A 96 17.87 6.62 -5.73
CA HIS A 96 17.26 5.67 -4.80
C HIS A 96 16.49 4.55 -5.48
N THR A 97 16.62 4.39 -6.80
CA THR A 97 15.81 3.46 -7.62
C THR A 97 15.95 2.02 -7.14
N VAL A 98 17.17 1.59 -6.80
CA VAL A 98 17.44 0.21 -6.35
C VAL A 98 16.76 -0.07 -5.02
N SER A 99 16.92 0.78 -4.01
CA SER A 99 16.32 0.58 -2.70
C SER A 99 14.79 0.62 -2.74
N LEU A 100 14.23 1.53 -3.55
CA LEU A 100 12.79 1.60 -3.78
C LEU A 100 12.26 0.35 -4.52
N GLY A 101 13.03 -0.18 -5.46
CA GLY A 101 12.68 -1.39 -6.20
C GLY A 101 12.67 -2.64 -5.31
N ILE A 102 13.72 -2.83 -4.51
CA ILE A 102 13.83 -3.93 -3.54
C ILE A 102 12.69 -3.83 -2.51
N GLY A 103 12.41 -2.62 -2.00
CA GLY A 103 11.30 -2.39 -1.09
C GLY A 103 9.96 -2.81 -1.68
N LYS A 104 9.66 -2.45 -2.93
CA LYS A 104 8.43 -2.87 -3.63
C LYS A 104 8.36 -4.40 -3.82
N PHE A 105 9.48 -5.05 -4.10
CA PHE A 105 9.54 -6.51 -4.22
C PHE A 105 9.19 -7.18 -2.89
N ILE A 106 9.85 -6.80 -1.79
CA ILE A 106 9.62 -7.36 -0.46
C ILE A 106 8.16 -7.11 -0.03
N THR A 107 7.67 -5.88 -0.18
CA THR A 107 6.28 -5.54 0.15
C THR A 107 5.28 -6.34 -0.69
N SER A 108 5.58 -6.68 -1.94
CA SER A 108 4.70 -7.53 -2.76
C SER A 108 4.54 -8.93 -2.17
N ILE A 109 5.59 -9.50 -1.60
CA ILE A 109 5.56 -10.82 -0.94
C ILE A 109 4.85 -10.73 0.42
N THR A 110 5.23 -9.77 1.26
CA THR A 110 4.66 -9.61 2.61
C THR A 110 3.17 -9.27 2.57
N MET A 111 2.72 -8.49 1.57
CA MET A 111 1.31 -8.24 1.32
C MET A 111 0.55 -9.52 0.93
N THR A 112 1.17 -10.45 0.22
CA THR A 112 0.55 -11.75 -0.06
C THR A 112 0.37 -12.55 1.22
N LEU A 113 1.40 -12.59 2.08
CA LEU A 113 1.32 -13.24 3.40
C LEU A 113 0.26 -12.58 4.29
N PHE A 114 0.18 -11.25 4.30
CA PHE A 114 -0.85 -10.50 5.02
C PHE A 114 -2.27 -10.97 4.64
N TYR A 115 -2.55 -11.12 3.34
CA TYR A 115 -3.86 -11.60 2.88
C TYR A 115 -4.09 -13.09 3.18
N LEU A 116 -3.05 -13.92 3.24
CA LEU A 116 -3.16 -15.29 3.72
C LEU A 116 -3.50 -15.34 5.22
N PHE A 117 -2.91 -14.49 6.05
CA PHE A 117 -3.32 -14.35 7.45
C PHE A 117 -4.79 -13.92 7.57
N LEU A 118 -5.22 -12.93 6.79
CA LEU A 118 -6.62 -12.50 6.77
C LEU A 118 -7.56 -13.66 6.39
N TRP A 119 -7.17 -14.47 5.42
CA TRP A 119 -7.92 -15.67 5.05
C TRP A 119 -8.06 -16.64 6.23
N GLU A 120 -6.96 -16.98 6.89
CA GLU A 120 -6.96 -17.91 8.03
C GLU A 120 -7.80 -17.38 9.20
N ILE A 121 -7.61 -16.09 9.54
CA ILE A 121 -8.38 -15.38 10.57
C ILE A 121 -9.87 -15.40 10.24
N GLY A 122 -10.24 -15.08 9.00
CA GLY A 122 -11.64 -15.05 8.59
C GLY A 122 -12.33 -16.41 8.67
N LYS A 123 -11.64 -17.48 8.29
CA LYS A 123 -12.16 -18.86 8.44
C LYS A 123 -12.48 -19.19 9.90
N ILE A 124 -11.56 -18.88 10.79
CA ILE A 124 -11.70 -19.19 12.22
C ILE A 124 -12.78 -18.30 12.85
N HIS A 125 -12.73 -16.99 12.56
CA HIS A 125 -13.64 -16.03 13.18
C HIS A 125 -15.11 -16.25 12.84
N TYR A 126 -15.40 -16.65 11.59
CA TYR A 126 -16.77 -16.85 11.11
C TYR A 126 -17.20 -18.32 11.04
N ASP A 127 -16.35 -19.27 11.49
CA ASP A 127 -16.58 -20.74 11.40
C ASP A 127 -17.08 -21.18 10.01
N ILE A 128 -16.42 -20.68 8.97
CA ILE A 128 -16.87 -20.90 7.60
C ILE A 128 -16.54 -22.31 7.15
N LYS A 129 -17.57 -23.11 6.86
CA LYS A 129 -17.42 -24.39 6.16
C LYS A 129 -17.03 -24.13 4.71
N VAL A 130 -15.75 -24.36 4.41
CA VAL A 130 -15.16 -23.95 3.14
C VAL A 130 -15.25 -25.07 2.12
N ASN A 131 -15.77 -24.77 0.92
CA ASN A 131 -15.64 -25.67 -0.23
C ASN A 131 -14.14 -25.86 -0.56
N PRO A 132 -13.65 -27.10 -0.85
CA PRO A 132 -12.25 -27.38 -1.15
C PRO A 132 -11.65 -26.55 -2.29
N LEU A 133 -12.46 -26.07 -3.21
CA LEU A 133 -12.03 -25.20 -4.32
C LEU A 133 -11.58 -23.81 -3.85
N LEU A 134 -12.10 -23.30 -2.74
CA LEU A 134 -11.80 -21.97 -2.26
C LEU A 134 -10.37 -21.84 -1.69
N PRO A 135 -9.89 -22.76 -0.82
CA PRO A 135 -8.48 -22.80 -0.44
C PRO A 135 -7.53 -22.97 -1.63
N LEU A 136 -7.90 -23.81 -2.62
CA LEU A 136 -7.10 -23.96 -3.83
C LEU A 136 -6.96 -22.63 -4.59
N LEU A 137 -8.03 -21.86 -4.72
CA LEU A 137 -8.02 -20.54 -5.35
C LEU A 137 -7.13 -19.56 -4.56
N ILE A 138 -7.26 -19.54 -3.24
CA ILE A 138 -6.51 -18.64 -2.34
C ILE A 138 -5.01 -18.93 -2.40
N TYR A 139 -4.62 -20.18 -2.08
CA TYR A 139 -3.20 -20.56 -2.05
C TYR A 139 -2.59 -20.60 -3.44
N GLY A 140 -3.35 -21.04 -4.46
CA GLY A 140 -2.92 -21.03 -5.85
C GLY A 140 -2.63 -19.60 -6.35
N SER A 141 -3.52 -18.66 -6.05
CA SER A 141 -3.30 -17.24 -6.38
C SER A 141 -2.10 -16.65 -5.64
N ALA A 142 -1.91 -17.00 -4.36
CA ALA A 142 -0.77 -16.55 -3.56
C ALA A 142 0.56 -17.09 -4.12
N ILE A 143 0.64 -18.38 -4.40
CA ILE A 143 1.83 -19.03 -4.97
C ILE A 143 2.14 -18.43 -6.35
N LEU A 144 1.13 -18.31 -7.21
CA LEU A 144 1.29 -17.72 -8.55
C LEU A 144 1.81 -16.29 -8.44
N ARG A 145 1.26 -15.47 -7.53
CA ARG A 145 1.74 -14.10 -7.32
C ARG A 145 3.20 -14.06 -6.90
N VAL A 146 3.57 -14.87 -5.90
CA VAL A 146 4.96 -14.93 -5.41
C VAL A 146 5.89 -15.37 -6.54
N ALA A 147 5.54 -16.42 -7.28
CA ALA A 147 6.31 -16.88 -8.43
C ALA A 147 6.50 -15.77 -9.49
N LEU A 148 5.41 -15.05 -9.83
CA LEU A 148 5.47 -13.91 -10.76
C LEU A 148 6.36 -12.78 -10.25
N CYS A 149 6.42 -12.53 -8.94
CA CYS A 149 7.29 -11.50 -8.36
C CYS A 149 8.78 -11.83 -8.52
N PHE A 150 9.17 -13.12 -8.52
CA PHE A 150 10.56 -13.54 -8.70
C PHE A 150 11.05 -13.48 -10.15
N LEU A 151 10.16 -13.30 -11.12
CA LEU A 151 10.56 -13.22 -12.52
C LEU A 151 11.42 -11.99 -12.80
N PRO A 152 12.56 -12.14 -13.48
CA PRO A 152 13.49 -11.03 -13.79
C PRO A 152 12.85 -9.94 -14.67
N GLN A 153 11.84 -10.28 -15.44
CA GLN A 153 11.10 -9.36 -16.32
C GLN A 153 10.41 -8.23 -15.55
N ASN A 154 10.23 -8.34 -14.24
CA ASN A 154 9.70 -7.26 -13.40
C ASN A 154 10.60 -6.03 -13.38
N ASN A 155 11.91 -6.19 -13.60
CA ASN A 155 12.90 -5.11 -13.56
C ASN A 155 12.72 -4.18 -12.36
N TRP A 156 12.64 -4.76 -11.15
CA TRP A 156 12.30 -4.03 -9.92
C TRP A 156 13.19 -2.83 -9.65
N THR A 157 14.46 -2.92 -10.04
CA THR A 157 15.48 -1.90 -9.82
C THR A 157 15.63 -0.93 -10.98
N ASP A 158 14.79 -1.02 -11.99
CA ASP A 158 14.77 -0.08 -13.11
C ASP A 158 14.05 1.22 -12.71
N LYS A 159 14.49 2.34 -13.32
CA LYS A 159 13.82 3.63 -13.17
C LYS A 159 12.39 3.62 -13.75
N ASN A 160 12.18 2.86 -14.82
CA ASN A 160 10.91 2.70 -15.52
C ASN A 160 10.54 1.22 -15.67
N PRO A 161 10.13 0.52 -14.59
CA PRO A 161 9.76 -0.88 -14.66
C PRO A 161 8.55 -1.07 -15.60
N PRO A 162 8.49 -2.18 -16.38
CA PRO A 162 7.45 -2.37 -17.37
C PRO A 162 6.07 -2.54 -16.74
N LEU A 163 5.12 -1.68 -17.13
CA LEU A 163 3.75 -1.67 -16.63
C LEU A 163 3.04 -3.01 -16.86
N LYS A 164 3.33 -3.69 -17.99
CA LYS A 164 2.75 -5.00 -18.29
C LYS A 164 2.99 -6.00 -17.15
N TRP A 165 4.22 -6.10 -16.65
CA TRP A 165 4.56 -7.01 -15.56
C TRP A 165 3.99 -6.55 -14.21
N ALA A 166 3.86 -5.24 -14.01
CA ALA A 166 3.14 -4.71 -12.86
C ALA A 166 1.67 -5.17 -12.84
N ILE A 167 1.00 -5.19 -13.99
CA ILE A 167 -0.38 -5.68 -14.11
C ILE A 167 -0.43 -7.19 -13.92
N ILE A 168 0.39 -7.97 -14.64
CA ILE A 168 0.38 -9.44 -14.62
C ILE A 168 0.53 -9.97 -13.17
N ARG A 169 1.49 -9.47 -12.39
CA ARG A 169 1.69 -9.93 -11.01
C ARG A 169 0.59 -9.48 -10.05
N ASN A 170 -0.16 -8.43 -10.40
CA ASN A 170 -1.25 -7.94 -9.55
C ASN A 170 -2.60 -8.62 -9.85
N ILE A 171 -2.78 -9.33 -10.98
CA ILE A 171 -3.98 -10.12 -11.26
C ILE A 171 -4.23 -11.17 -10.16
N PRO A 172 -3.30 -12.09 -9.85
CA PRO A 172 -3.53 -13.05 -8.78
C PRO A 172 -3.67 -12.41 -7.40
N PHE A 173 -3.06 -11.26 -7.16
CA PHE A 173 -3.27 -10.50 -5.93
C PHE A 173 -4.69 -9.95 -5.82
N PHE A 174 -5.23 -9.46 -6.91
CA PHE A 174 -6.60 -8.98 -6.96
C PHE A 174 -7.59 -10.12 -6.71
N ILE A 175 -7.36 -11.29 -7.33
CA ILE A 175 -8.18 -12.50 -7.09
C ILE A 175 -8.13 -12.86 -5.60
N LEU A 176 -6.94 -12.99 -5.02
CA LEU A 176 -6.73 -13.29 -3.60
C LEU A 176 -7.47 -12.29 -2.69
N GLY A 177 -7.25 -11.00 -2.89
CA GLY A 177 -7.80 -9.96 -2.03
C GLY A 177 -9.31 -9.82 -2.16
N MET A 178 -9.86 -9.91 -3.37
CA MET A 178 -11.31 -9.87 -3.59
C MET A 178 -12.01 -11.10 -3.00
N THR A 179 -11.39 -12.28 -3.09
CA THR A 179 -11.93 -13.50 -2.48
C THR A 179 -11.96 -13.36 -0.95
N VAL A 180 -10.89 -12.86 -0.33
CA VAL A 180 -10.84 -12.59 1.11
C VAL A 180 -11.90 -11.54 1.49
N MET A 181 -12.01 -10.44 0.74
CA MET A 181 -13.03 -9.40 0.97
C MET A 181 -14.45 -9.97 0.96
N ILE A 182 -14.79 -10.83 -0.02
CA ILE A 182 -16.12 -11.46 -0.12
C ILE A 182 -16.40 -12.32 1.11
N ILE A 183 -15.42 -13.05 1.62
CA ILE A 183 -15.56 -13.88 2.81
C ILE A 183 -15.91 -13.01 4.04
N TYR A 184 -15.19 -11.91 4.24
CA TYR A 184 -15.49 -10.99 5.32
C TYR A 184 -16.84 -10.29 5.15
N LEU A 185 -17.24 -9.98 3.91
CA LEU A 185 -18.57 -9.43 3.62
C LEU A 185 -19.69 -10.42 3.97
N ILE A 186 -19.58 -11.67 3.51
CA ILE A 186 -20.56 -12.71 3.81
C ILE A 186 -20.60 -12.99 5.32
N GLY A 187 -19.44 -13.14 5.96
CA GLY A 187 -19.33 -13.34 7.39
C GLY A 187 -19.98 -12.21 8.20
N ALA A 188 -19.74 -10.96 7.79
CA ALA A 188 -20.34 -9.78 8.42
C ALA A 188 -21.87 -9.73 8.26
N LEU A 189 -22.41 -10.11 7.10
CA LEU A 189 -23.84 -10.12 6.83
C LEU A 189 -24.58 -11.24 7.58
N LEU A 190 -23.94 -12.40 7.76
CA LEU A 190 -24.57 -13.56 8.41
C LEU A 190 -24.40 -13.55 9.93
N ASN A 191 -23.24 -13.18 10.44
CA ASN A 191 -22.88 -13.34 11.84
C ASN A 191 -22.67 -12.01 12.57
N GLY A 192 -22.43 -10.89 11.85
CA GLY A 192 -22.02 -9.62 12.46
C GLY A 192 -20.66 -9.73 13.15
N GLY A 193 -20.47 -8.98 14.24
CA GLY A 193 -19.32 -9.09 15.13
C GLY A 193 -18.24 -8.03 14.94
N SER A 194 -17.12 -8.22 15.62
CA SER A 194 -16.04 -7.25 15.75
C SER A 194 -15.30 -6.93 14.44
N LEU A 195 -15.30 -7.85 13.48
CA LEU A 195 -14.63 -7.68 12.18
C LEU A 195 -15.59 -7.32 11.03
N SER A 196 -16.83 -6.89 11.36
CA SER A 196 -17.87 -6.62 10.35
C SER A 196 -17.51 -5.54 9.33
N PHE A 197 -16.60 -4.62 9.64
CA PHE A 197 -16.16 -3.57 8.70
C PHE A 197 -14.85 -3.88 7.98
N LEU A 198 -14.26 -5.05 8.20
CA LEU A 198 -12.97 -5.39 7.61
C LEU A 198 -13.05 -5.51 6.08
N TRP A 199 -14.14 -6.05 5.53
CA TRP A 199 -14.38 -6.09 4.09
C TRP A 199 -14.35 -4.71 3.44
N LEU A 200 -14.90 -3.69 4.13
CA LEU A 200 -14.93 -2.31 3.63
C LEU A 200 -13.52 -1.73 3.57
N ALA A 201 -12.69 -1.97 4.60
CA ALA A 201 -11.30 -1.53 4.59
C ALA A 201 -10.49 -2.20 3.47
N ILE A 202 -10.71 -3.51 3.22
CA ILE A 202 -10.10 -4.19 2.07
C ILE A 202 -10.54 -3.56 0.75
N LEU A 203 -11.84 -3.32 0.58
CA LEU A 203 -12.41 -2.72 -0.63
C LEU A 203 -11.79 -1.34 -0.90
N ILE A 204 -11.74 -0.46 0.11
CA ILE A 204 -11.14 0.88 0.02
C ILE A 204 -9.66 0.74 -0.39
N SER A 205 -8.92 -0.19 0.21
CA SER A 205 -7.51 -0.39 -0.12
C SER A 205 -7.33 -0.75 -1.60
N PHE A 206 -8.17 -1.61 -2.18
CA PHE A 206 -8.09 -1.97 -3.61
C PHE A 206 -8.54 -0.85 -4.54
N ILE A 207 -9.60 -0.11 -4.19
CA ILE A 207 -10.05 1.06 -4.96
C ILE A 207 -8.93 2.11 -5.04
N CYS A 208 -8.19 2.33 -3.96
CA CYS A 208 -7.06 3.25 -3.96
C CYS A 208 -5.83 2.69 -4.67
N TYR A 209 -5.55 1.38 -4.52
CA TYR A 209 -4.36 0.75 -5.06
C TYR A 209 -4.39 0.58 -6.59
N THR A 210 -5.53 0.20 -7.15
CA THR A 210 -5.66 -0.08 -8.58
C THR A 210 -5.26 1.10 -9.47
N PRO A 211 -5.74 2.34 -9.23
CA PRO A 211 -5.28 3.49 -10.00
C PRO A 211 -3.77 3.78 -9.84
N VAL A 212 -3.21 3.52 -8.65
CA VAL A 212 -1.77 3.72 -8.42
C VAL A 212 -0.95 2.78 -9.29
N VAL A 213 -1.32 1.51 -9.39
CA VAL A 213 -0.63 0.54 -10.25
C VAL A 213 -0.69 0.95 -11.72
N LEU A 214 -1.84 1.44 -12.18
CA LEU A 214 -2.08 1.72 -13.60
C LEU A 214 -1.53 3.08 -14.06
N TYR A 215 -1.59 4.11 -13.20
CA TYR A 215 -1.42 5.49 -13.63
C TYR A 215 -0.33 6.27 -12.89
N SER A 216 0.29 5.75 -11.83
CA SER A 216 1.30 6.49 -11.05
C SER A 216 2.53 6.88 -11.86
N SER A 217 2.89 6.09 -12.89
CA SER A 217 3.98 6.43 -13.83
C SER A 217 3.66 7.62 -14.74
N LYS A 218 2.37 7.85 -15.04
CA LYS A 218 1.91 8.94 -15.89
C LYS A 218 1.55 10.21 -15.10
N ASN A 219 1.04 10.05 -13.88
CA ASN A 219 0.58 11.15 -13.04
C ASN A 219 0.98 10.92 -11.58
N SER A 220 1.97 11.67 -11.11
CA SER A 220 2.48 11.57 -9.74
C SER A 220 1.41 11.85 -8.65
N LYS A 221 0.37 12.64 -8.97
CA LYS A 221 -0.74 12.91 -8.04
C LYS A 221 -1.54 11.65 -7.68
N VAL A 222 -1.60 10.67 -8.59
CA VAL A 222 -2.27 9.40 -8.32
C VAL A 222 -1.55 8.62 -7.21
N GLY A 223 -0.24 8.82 -7.05
CA GLY A 223 0.52 8.25 -5.94
C GLY A 223 0.00 8.64 -4.55
N MET A 224 -0.70 9.79 -4.41
CA MET A 224 -1.31 10.20 -3.14
C MET A 224 -2.45 9.28 -2.68
N LEU A 225 -3.04 8.47 -3.56
CA LEU A 225 -4.01 7.44 -3.19
C LEU A 225 -3.40 6.32 -2.32
N MET A 226 -2.07 6.29 -2.19
CA MET A 226 -1.43 5.40 -1.21
C MET A 226 -1.74 5.80 0.24
N LEU A 227 -1.98 7.09 0.53
CA LEU A 227 -2.35 7.56 1.88
C LEU A 227 -3.66 6.91 2.39
N PRO A 228 -4.81 7.06 1.71
CA PRO A 228 -6.05 6.40 2.15
C PRO A 228 -5.96 4.87 2.12
N LYS A 229 -5.16 4.28 1.22
CA LYS A 229 -4.85 2.85 1.25
C LYS A 229 -4.18 2.45 2.57
N SER A 230 -3.16 3.19 3.02
CA SER A 230 -2.46 2.92 4.29
C SER A 230 -3.38 3.16 5.49
N CYS A 231 -4.27 4.16 5.46
CA CYS A 231 -5.31 4.34 6.48
C CYS A 231 -6.22 3.11 6.58
N ALA A 232 -6.63 2.51 5.45
CA ALA A 232 -7.43 1.30 5.45
C ALA A 232 -6.70 0.12 6.12
N TYR A 233 -5.40 -0.06 5.86
CA TYR A 233 -4.61 -1.10 6.54
C TYR A 233 -4.41 -0.82 8.02
N ALA A 234 -4.17 0.43 8.43
CA ALA A 234 -4.13 0.80 9.84
C ALA A 234 -5.47 0.47 10.54
N ALA A 235 -6.61 0.76 9.88
CA ALA A 235 -7.92 0.40 10.40
C ALA A 235 -8.08 -1.12 10.57
N ILE A 236 -7.64 -1.93 9.58
CA ILE A 236 -7.65 -3.39 9.70
C ILE A 236 -6.87 -3.84 10.93
N VAL A 237 -5.64 -3.33 11.10
CA VAL A 237 -4.77 -3.71 12.22
C VAL A 237 -5.39 -3.32 13.57
N LEU A 238 -5.98 -2.14 13.67
CA LEU A 238 -6.65 -1.65 14.89
C LEU A 238 -7.88 -2.47 15.26
N MET A 239 -8.59 -3.06 14.28
CA MET A 239 -9.72 -3.98 14.55
C MET A 239 -9.25 -5.21 15.34
N GLY A 240 -7.97 -5.55 15.36
CA GLY A 240 -7.43 -6.63 16.20
C GLY A 240 -7.68 -6.45 17.69
N PHE A 241 -7.84 -5.22 18.18
CA PHE A 241 -8.18 -4.97 19.58
C PHE A 241 -9.61 -5.37 19.94
N SER A 242 -10.52 -5.43 18.98
CA SER A 242 -11.90 -5.85 19.20
C SER A 242 -12.10 -7.37 19.24
N ILE A 243 -11.03 -8.14 19.03
CA ILE A 243 -11.03 -9.61 19.13
C ILE A 243 -10.77 -9.95 20.60
N THR A 244 -11.70 -10.60 21.24
CA THR A 244 -11.58 -11.13 22.60
C THR A 244 -10.97 -12.50 22.60
#